data_d44b1dd3f6c7b2243b76aa97ff45f0d5
#
_entry.id   d44b1dd3f6c7b2243b76aa97ff45f0d5
#
_cell.length_a   1.000
_cell.length_b   1.000
_cell.length_c   1.000
_cell.angle_alpha   90.00
_cell.angle_beta   90.00
_cell.angle_gamma   90.00
#
_symmetry.space_group_name_H-M   'P 1'
#
loop_
_entity.id
_entity.type
_entity.pdbx_description
1 polymer ?
#
loop_
_entity_poly.entity_id
_entity_poly.type
_entity_poly.pdbx_seq_one_letter_code
_entity_poly.pdbx_strand_id
1 'polypeptide(L)'
;MHVVANVLVALVALAHFYFLALEMFFWTKPLGLRTFGMTPEFANSTAVLAANQGLYNGFLAAGLIWALLDARRGFALKVFFLLCIIVAGVYGGFTAKMTILYVQALPALVALVAVLLAGNRIVR
;
A
#
# COMPACT_ATOMS: atom_id res chain seq x y z
N MET A 1 -5.69 2.22 21.70
CA MET A 1 -4.96 1.37 20.72
C MET A 1 -5.74 1.11 19.44
N HIS A 2 -7.02 0.65 19.46
CA HIS A 2 -7.79 0.40 18.22
C HIS A 2 -7.93 1.61 17.29
N VAL A 3 -8.17 2.79 17.84
CA VAL A 3 -8.27 4.03 17.03
C VAL A 3 -6.95 4.32 16.32
N VAL A 4 -5.83 4.24 17.04
CA VAL A 4 -4.49 4.45 16.45
C VAL A 4 -4.21 3.43 15.35
N ALA A 5 -4.47 2.13 15.61
CA ALA A 5 -4.30 1.08 14.62
C ALA A 5 -5.16 1.34 13.36
N ASN A 6 -6.43 1.71 13.53
CA ASN A 6 -7.32 2.00 12.39
C ASN A 6 -6.88 3.23 11.60
N VAL A 7 -6.39 4.28 12.26
CA VAL A 7 -5.84 5.47 11.58
C VAL A 7 -4.61 5.09 10.76
N LEU A 8 -3.68 4.31 11.33
CA LEU A 8 -2.50 3.86 10.60
C LEU A 8 -2.86 2.98 9.39
N VAL A 9 -3.81 2.05 9.55
CA VAL A 9 -4.32 1.24 8.43
C VAL A 9 -4.97 2.11 7.35
N ALA A 10 -5.75 3.11 7.73
CA ALA A 10 -6.37 4.05 6.79
C ALA A 10 -5.32 4.86 6.02
N LEU A 11 -4.24 5.29 6.69
CA LEU A 11 -3.13 6.00 6.03
C LEU A 11 -2.39 5.10 5.03
N VAL A 12 -2.16 3.83 5.37
CA VAL A 12 -1.57 2.86 4.43
C VAL A 12 -2.49 2.64 3.23
N ALA A 13 -3.80 2.50 3.44
CA ALA A 13 -4.77 2.38 2.35
C ALA A 13 -4.75 3.62 1.44
N LEU A 14 -4.74 4.81 2.02
CA LEU A 14 -4.69 6.07 1.28
C LEU A 14 -3.40 6.19 0.45
N ALA A 15 -2.25 5.79 1.02
CA ALA A 15 -0.99 5.76 0.29
C ALA A 15 -1.05 4.83 -0.93
N HIS A 16 -1.69 3.66 -0.82
CA HIS A 16 -1.84 2.72 -1.93
C HIS A 16 -2.83 3.20 -2.99
N PHE A 17 -3.86 3.95 -2.64
CA PHE A 17 -4.68 4.68 -3.64
C PHE A 17 -3.87 5.75 -4.36
N TYR A 18 -2.97 6.44 -3.66
CA TYR A 18 -2.07 7.40 -4.28
C TYR A 18 -1.09 6.72 -5.24
N PHE A 19 -0.53 5.56 -4.90
CA PHE A 19 0.30 4.77 -5.80
C PHE A 19 -0.49 4.33 -7.04
N LEU A 20 -1.74 3.88 -6.88
CA LEU A 20 -2.64 3.61 -8.00
C LEU A 20 -2.75 4.83 -8.94
N ALA A 21 -3.02 6.00 -8.39
CA ALA A 21 -3.17 7.22 -9.19
C ALA A 21 -1.89 7.56 -9.96
N LEU A 22 -0.72 7.51 -9.29
CA LEU A 22 0.57 7.75 -9.92
C LEU A 22 0.84 6.76 -11.06
N GLU A 23 0.60 5.48 -10.83
CA GLU A 23 0.97 4.41 -11.76
C GLU A 23 -0.03 4.24 -12.91
N MET A 24 -1.32 4.51 -12.69
CA MET A 24 -2.35 4.37 -13.73
C MET A 24 -2.58 5.66 -14.53
N PHE A 25 -2.50 6.82 -13.89
CA PHE A 25 -2.94 8.09 -14.50
C PHE A 25 -1.84 9.12 -14.66
N PHE A 26 -0.79 9.08 -13.85
CA PHE A 26 0.28 10.09 -13.83
C PHE A 26 1.66 9.55 -14.22
N TRP A 27 1.78 8.30 -14.61
CA TRP A 27 3.06 7.65 -14.90
C TRP A 27 3.89 8.40 -15.95
N THR A 28 3.25 8.80 -17.06
CA THR A 28 3.89 9.52 -18.17
C THR A 28 3.78 11.05 -18.04
N LYS A 29 3.20 11.54 -16.95
CA LYS A 29 3.03 12.96 -16.68
C LYS A 29 4.22 13.52 -15.89
N PRO A 30 4.41 14.85 -15.84
CA PRO A 30 5.51 15.46 -15.09
C PRO A 30 5.62 15.00 -13.64
N LEU A 31 4.48 14.80 -12.96
CA LEU A 31 4.47 14.30 -11.58
C LEU A 31 5.07 12.89 -11.49
N GLY A 32 4.66 11.97 -12.34
CA GLY A 32 5.20 10.60 -12.38
C GLY A 32 6.69 10.57 -12.73
N LEU A 33 7.08 11.30 -13.76
CA LEU A 33 8.48 11.39 -14.17
C LEU A 33 9.39 11.88 -13.04
N ARG A 34 8.98 12.91 -12.32
CA ARG A 34 9.74 13.45 -11.18
C ARG A 34 9.74 12.50 -9.98
N THR A 35 8.58 11.92 -9.66
CA THR A 35 8.44 11.05 -8.48
C THR A 35 9.32 9.80 -8.61
N PHE A 36 9.37 9.20 -9.79
CA PHE A 36 10.12 7.97 -10.03
C PHE A 36 11.49 8.20 -10.69
N GLY A 37 11.84 9.44 -11.03
CA GLY A 37 13.13 9.76 -11.66
C GLY A 37 13.28 9.12 -13.04
N MET A 38 12.21 9.16 -13.86
CA MET A 38 12.17 8.51 -15.17
C MET A 38 12.37 9.50 -16.30
N THR A 39 12.92 8.99 -17.42
CA THR A 39 12.83 9.68 -18.71
C THR A 39 11.45 9.46 -19.33
N PRO A 40 10.97 10.37 -20.22
CA PRO A 40 9.71 10.17 -20.95
C PRO A 40 9.69 8.87 -21.77
N GLU A 41 10.82 8.49 -22.38
CA GLU A 41 10.95 7.27 -23.18
C GLU A 41 10.74 6.01 -22.32
N PHE A 42 11.38 5.96 -21.15
CA PHE A 42 11.21 4.84 -20.21
C PHE A 42 9.77 4.77 -19.69
N ALA A 43 9.19 5.90 -19.30
CA ALA A 43 7.81 5.95 -18.82
C ALA A 43 6.82 5.47 -19.88
N ASN A 44 6.98 5.90 -21.14
CA ASN A 44 6.11 5.47 -22.25
C ASN A 44 6.24 3.97 -22.52
N SER A 45 7.46 3.41 -22.48
CA SER A 45 7.71 1.98 -22.72
C SER A 45 7.18 1.08 -21.61
N THR A 46 7.01 1.60 -20.41
CA THR A 46 6.58 0.84 -19.21
C THR A 46 5.18 1.18 -18.73
N ALA A 47 4.46 2.05 -19.42
CA ALA A 47 3.17 2.58 -18.97
C ALA A 47 2.11 1.49 -18.73
N VAL A 48 2.05 0.46 -19.56
CA VAL A 48 1.10 -0.65 -19.42
C VAL A 48 1.42 -1.48 -18.17
N LEU A 49 2.69 -1.77 -17.93
CA LEU A 49 3.13 -2.50 -16.73
C LEU A 49 2.87 -1.68 -15.47
N ALA A 50 3.15 -0.39 -15.51
CA ALA A 50 2.88 0.51 -14.39
C ALA A 50 1.38 0.60 -14.07
N ALA A 51 0.52 0.73 -15.08
CA ALA A 51 -0.93 0.76 -14.89
C ALA A 51 -1.44 -0.54 -14.25
N ASN A 52 -0.93 -1.68 -14.69
CA ASN A 52 -1.27 -2.98 -14.10
C ASN A 52 -0.81 -3.06 -12.63
N GLN A 53 0.38 -2.59 -12.31
CA GLN A 53 0.89 -2.50 -10.95
C GLN A 53 0.04 -1.56 -10.08
N GLY A 54 -0.37 -0.42 -10.61
CA GLY A 54 -1.27 0.52 -9.95
C GLY A 54 -2.62 -0.10 -9.61
N LEU A 55 -3.17 -0.93 -10.50
CA LEU A 55 -4.40 -1.67 -10.23
C LEU A 55 -4.26 -2.60 -9.03
N TYR A 56 -3.15 -3.32 -8.90
CA TYR A 56 -2.88 -4.17 -7.73
C TYR A 56 -2.71 -3.35 -6.44
N ASN A 57 -2.11 -2.17 -6.50
CA ASN A 57 -2.11 -1.24 -5.37
C ASN A 57 -3.53 -0.85 -4.96
N GLY A 58 -4.43 -0.68 -5.91
CA GLY A 58 -5.85 -0.46 -5.66
C GLY A 58 -6.53 -1.62 -4.94
N PHE A 59 -6.21 -2.86 -5.30
CA PHE A 59 -6.73 -4.04 -4.60
C PHE A 59 -6.26 -4.11 -3.15
N LEU A 60 -5.01 -3.79 -2.88
CA LEU A 60 -4.49 -3.71 -1.52
C LEU A 60 -5.21 -2.63 -0.70
N ALA A 61 -5.41 -1.46 -1.27
CA ALA A 61 -6.14 -0.37 -0.64
C ALA A 61 -7.61 -0.75 -0.37
N ALA A 62 -8.29 -1.35 -1.34
CA ALA A 62 -9.66 -1.83 -1.19
C ALA A 62 -9.79 -2.89 -0.10
N GLY A 63 -8.82 -3.81 -0.02
CA GLY A 63 -8.74 -4.83 1.01
C GLY A 63 -8.58 -4.24 2.41
N LEU A 64 -7.76 -3.21 2.58
CA LEU A 64 -7.60 -2.50 3.85
C LEU A 64 -8.85 -1.71 4.23
N ILE A 65 -9.55 -1.10 3.28
CA ILE A 65 -10.84 -0.44 3.52
C ILE A 65 -11.88 -1.48 3.97
N TRP A 66 -11.97 -2.62 3.29
CA TRP A 66 -12.83 -3.71 3.74
C TRP A 66 -12.49 -4.13 5.17
N ALA A 67 -11.20 -4.29 5.49
CA ALA A 67 -10.74 -4.63 6.84
C ALA A 67 -11.16 -3.61 7.91
N LEU A 68 -11.25 -2.33 7.55
CA LEU A 68 -11.70 -1.27 8.46
C LEU A 68 -13.22 -1.30 8.70
N LEU A 69 -13.99 -1.74 7.70
CA LEU A 69 -15.45 -1.75 7.74
C LEU A 69 -16.03 -3.06 8.29
N ASP A 70 -15.31 -4.17 8.21
CA ASP A 70 -15.79 -5.48 8.66
C ASP A 70 -15.48 -5.70 10.16
N ALA A 71 -16.49 -5.61 11.00
CA ALA A 71 -16.34 -5.78 12.44
C ALA A 71 -15.95 -7.21 12.85
N ARG A 72 -16.31 -8.22 12.05
CA ARG A 72 -16.08 -9.63 12.38
C ARG A 72 -14.71 -10.12 11.90
N ARG A 73 -14.34 -9.78 10.67
CA ARG A 73 -13.14 -10.26 9.99
C ARG A 73 -12.02 -9.22 9.98
N GLY A 74 -12.29 -7.98 10.38
CA GLY A 74 -11.40 -6.83 10.24
C GLY A 74 -9.99 -7.06 10.80
N PHE A 75 -9.85 -7.76 11.92
CA PHE A 75 -8.53 -8.07 12.47
C PHE A 75 -7.72 -8.96 11.52
N ALA A 76 -8.28 -10.08 11.10
CA ALA A 76 -7.60 -11.02 10.20
C ALA A 76 -7.29 -10.38 8.83
N LEU A 77 -8.23 -9.60 8.28
CA LEU A 77 -8.04 -8.89 7.02
C LEU A 77 -6.91 -7.84 7.11
N LYS A 78 -6.86 -7.05 8.20
CA LYS A 78 -5.76 -6.10 8.41
C LYS A 78 -4.41 -6.80 8.45
N VAL A 79 -4.31 -7.87 9.23
CA VAL A 79 -3.07 -8.65 9.31
C VAL A 79 -2.67 -9.19 7.94
N PHE A 80 -3.61 -9.81 7.22
CA PHE A 80 -3.33 -10.37 5.89
C PHE A 80 -2.84 -9.32 4.88
N PHE A 81 -3.60 -8.24 4.71
CA PHE A 81 -3.24 -7.22 3.70
C PHE A 81 -1.98 -6.44 4.08
N LEU A 82 -1.75 -6.16 5.37
CA LEU A 82 -0.51 -5.51 5.80
C LEU A 82 0.70 -6.42 5.59
N LEU A 83 0.59 -7.73 5.82
CA LEU A 83 1.65 -8.68 5.49
C LEU A 83 1.92 -8.73 3.99
N CYS A 84 0.89 -8.73 3.14
CA CYS A 84 1.07 -8.66 1.69
C CYS A 84 1.85 -7.40 1.28
N ILE A 85 1.51 -6.26 1.87
CA ILE A 85 2.18 -4.98 1.60
C ILE A 85 3.65 -5.00 2.07
N ILE A 86 3.92 -5.56 3.25
CA ILE A 86 5.28 -5.69 3.78
C ILE A 86 6.12 -6.58 2.84
N VAL A 87 5.60 -7.74 2.45
CA VAL A 87 6.30 -8.64 1.52
C VAL A 87 6.58 -7.96 0.18
N ALA A 88 5.57 -7.28 -0.39
CA ALA A 88 5.73 -6.54 -1.64
C ALA A 88 6.75 -5.40 -1.51
N GLY A 89 6.71 -4.66 -0.41
CA GLY A 89 7.63 -3.55 -0.15
C GLY A 89 9.07 -3.99 0.10
N VAL A 90 9.26 -5.11 0.80
CA VAL A 90 10.59 -5.71 1.00
C VAL A 90 11.14 -6.21 -0.32
N TYR A 91 10.37 -7.00 -1.06
CA TYR A 91 10.78 -7.49 -2.37
C TYR A 91 11.11 -6.35 -3.34
N GLY A 92 10.24 -5.36 -3.45
CA GLY A 92 10.45 -4.20 -4.31
C GLY A 92 11.65 -3.34 -3.87
N GLY A 93 11.88 -3.22 -2.56
CA GLY A 93 13.03 -2.50 -2.01
C GLY A 93 14.37 -3.09 -2.45
N PHE A 94 14.50 -4.41 -2.45
CA PHE A 94 15.72 -5.10 -2.83
C PHE A 94 15.87 -5.38 -4.34
N THR A 95 14.78 -5.44 -5.08
CA THR A 95 14.82 -5.79 -6.51
C THR A 95 14.68 -4.59 -7.45
N ALA A 96 14.00 -3.53 -7.02
CA ALA A 96 13.76 -2.35 -7.84
C ALA A 96 14.45 -1.10 -7.27
N LYS A 97 13.97 -0.61 -6.12
CA LYS A 97 14.51 0.62 -5.52
C LYS A 97 14.32 0.60 -4.00
N MET A 98 15.40 0.85 -3.27
CA MET A 98 15.39 0.83 -1.79
C MET A 98 14.37 1.80 -1.16
N THR A 99 14.03 2.90 -1.84
CA THR A 99 12.99 3.84 -1.40
C THR A 99 11.63 3.14 -1.16
N ILE A 100 11.31 2.08 -1.92
CA ILE A 100 10.07 1.30 -1.77
C ILE A 100 9.99 0.66 -0.39
N LEU A 101 11.12 0.20 0.16
CA LEU A 101 11.19 -0.34 1.52
C LEU A 101 10.67 0.68 2.55
N TYR A 102 11.08 1.94 2.41
CA TYR A 102 10.73 2.99 3.36
C TYR A 102 9.31 3.55 3.18
N VAL A 103 8.81 3.63 1.95
CA VAL A 103 7.50 4.22 1.67
C VAL A 103 6.36 3.20 1.69
N GLN A 104 6.65 1.92 1.55
CA GLN A 104 5.66 0.84 1.48
C GLN A 104 5.77 -0.13 2.66
N ALA A 105 6.91 -0.80 2.84
CA ALA A 105 7.06 -1.82 3.87
C ALA A 105 7.06 -1.22 5.28
N LEU A 106 7.78 -0.13 5.51
CA LEU A 106 7.91 0.46 6.85
C LEU A 106 6.58 0.99 7.41
N PRO A 107 5.77 1.79 6.68
CA PRO A 107 4.46 2.20 7.18
C PRO A 107 3.52 1.02 7.45
N ALA A 108 3.54 0.00 6.61
CA ALA A 108 2.73 -1.20 6.79
C ALA A 108 3.17 -2.00 8.03
N LEU A 109 4.47 -2.08 8.30
CA LEU A 109 5.00 -2.71 9.51
C LEU A 109 4.54 -1.98 10.77
N VAL A 110 4.63 -0.65 10.79
CA VAL A 110 4.17 0.17 11.92
C VAL A 110 2.66 -0.04 12.16
N ALA A 111 1.86 -0.05 11.09
CA ALA A 111 0.43 -0.32 11.17
C ALA A 111 0.15 -1.74 11.69
N LEU A 112 0.90 -2.74 11.22
CA LEU A 112 0.76 -4.13 11.66
C LEU A 112 1.05 -4.28 13.16
N VAL A 113 2.15 -3.70 13.64
CA VAL A 113 2.47 -3.72 15.07
C VAL A 113 1.34 -3.09 15.89
N ALA A 114 0.81 -1.94 15.46
CA ALA A 114 -0.31 -1.30 16.14
C ALA A 114 -1.58 -2.18 16.15
N VAL A 115 -1.87 -2.87 15.03
CA VAL A 115 -3.00 -3.82 14.93
C VAL A 115 -2.83 -5.00 15.89
N LEU A 116 -1.64 -5.58 15.95
CA LEU A 116 -1.35 -6.71 16.84
C LEU A 116 -1.42 -6.31 18.32
N LEU A 117 -0.89 -5.13 18.68
CA LEU A 117 -0.97 -4.61 20.04
C LEU A 117 -2.41 -4.22 20.45
N ALA A 118 -3.22 -3.79 19.49
CA ALA A 118 -4.64 -3.53 19.75
C ALA A 118 -5.44 -4.82 19.99
N GLY A 119 -5.00 -5.94 19.41
CA GLY A 119 -5.64 -7.24 19.52
C GLY A 119 -6.95 -7.37 18.73
N ASN A 120 -7.51 -8.57 18.76
CA ASN A 120 -8.80 -8.85 18.13
C ASN A 120 -9.93 -8.39 19.07
N ARG A 121 -10.83 -7.54 18.59
CA ARG A 121 -12.09 -7.29 19.28
C ARG A 121 -12.98 -8.52 19.13
N ILE A 122 -13.05 -9.33 20.18
CA ILE A 122 -14.09 -10.35 20.25
C ILE A 122 -15.41 -9.60 20.46
N VAL A 123 -16.18 -9.47 19.38
CA VAL A 123 -17.58 -9.02 19.48
C VAL A 123 -18.34 -10.17 20.14
N ARG A 124 -18.59 -10.04 21.45
CA ARG A 124 -19.50 -10.93 22.18
C ARG A 124 -20.93 -10.60 21.82
#